data_59e5950807d049ab6e0d6e26a0f073c2
#
_entry.id   59e5950807d049ab6e0d6e26a0f073c2
#
_cell.length_a   1.000
_cell.length_b   1.000
_cell.length_c   1.000
_cell.angle_alpha   90.00
_cell.angle_beta   90.00
_cell.angle_gamma   90.00
#
_symmetry.space_group_name_H-M   'P 1'
#
loop_
_entity.id
_entity.type
_entity.pdbx_description
1 polymer ?
#
loop_
_entity_poly.entity_id
_entity_poly.type
_entity_poly.pdbx_seq_one_letter_code
_entity_poly.pdbx_strand_id
1 'polypeptide(L)'
;MSNPVESASFFEKVPLPAVNAARFPDYHPALTAQAAVVEANRCLFCFDAPCAQACPTHIDVPRFIKKIASENLAGSARTILEANILGASCSRACPVDVLCEGACVLHRYNKQPIEIGRLQRFAMDAFHASGAPLPFDPGVPTGKSVALIGAGPASLACAAELRRAGIRAVLYDARPLPGGLNTYGIAEYKLPLAESLREIDML
;
A
#
# COMPACT_ATOMS: atom_id res chain seq x y z
N MET A 1 23.73 6.47 27.86
CA MET A 1 23.67 7.71 27.07
C MET A 1 23.17 7.29 25.69
N SER A 2 21.87 7.42 25.47
CA SER A 2 21.21 7.06 24.21
C SER A 2 21.39 8.23 23.23
N ASN A 3 22.10 8.00 22.12
CA ASN A 3 22.10 8.94 21.02
C ASN A 3 20.68 9.05 20.47
N PRO A 4 20.10 10.25 20.35
CA PRO A 4 18.87 10.41 19.62
C PRO A 4 19.18 10.14 18.14
N VAL A 5 18.55 9.12 17.57
CA VAL A 5 18.53 8.91 16.14
C VAL A 5 17.76 10.09 15.56
N GLU A 6 18.46 11.01 14.90
CA GLU A 6 17.84 12.07 14.12
C GLU A 6 16.89 11.45 13.10
N SER A 7 15.61 11.71 13.27
CA SER A 7 14.51 11.26 12.41
C SER A 7 14.39 12.14 11.14
N ALA A 8 15.50 12.48 10.51
CA ALA A 8 15.44 13.00 9.16
C ALA A 8 15.29 11.82 8.20
N SER A 9 14.23 11.80 7.39
CA SER A 9 14.03 10.80 6.35
C SER A 9 15.33 10.61 5.56
N PHE A 10 15.80 9.36 5.46
CA PHE A 10 17.03 9.03 4.72
C PHE A 10 16.94 9.51 3.26
N PHE A 11 15.72 9.64 2.74
CA PHE A 11 15.43 9.99 1.34
C PHE A 11 15.36 11.48 1.05
N GLU A 12 15.31 12.36 2.06
CA GLU A 12 15.35 13.83 1.87
C GLU A 12 16.60 14.30 1.14
N LYS A 13 17.69 13.55 1.22
CA LYS A 13 18.99 13.88 0.61
C LYS A 13 19.19 13.33 -0.79
N VAL A 14 18.26 12.53 -1.29
CA VAL A 14 18.36 11.94 -2.65
C VAL A 14 17.62 12.84 -3.62
N PRO A 15 18.30 13.46 -4.60
CA PRO A 15 17.63 14.23 -5.63
C PRO A 15 16.73 13.30 -6.45
N LEU A 16 15.42 13.45 -6.30
CA LEU A 16 14.45 12.73 -7.10
C LEU A 16 14.51 13.25 -8.54
N PRO A 17 14.44 12.36 -9.55
CA PRO A 17 14.35 12.79 -10.94
C PRO A 17 13.15 13.71 -11.12
N ALA A 18 13.29 14.75 -11.93
CA ALA A 18 12.20 15.66 -12.25
C ALA A 18 11.06 14.87 -12.91
N VAL A 19 9.90 14.84 -12.26
CA VAL A 19 8.74 14.12 -12.75
C VAL A 19 8.21 14.81 -14.00
N ASN A 20 8.10 14.09 -15.10
CA ASN A 20 7.47 14.56 -16.32
C ASN A 20 5.94 14.43 -16.24
N ALA A 21 5.35 14.83 -15.11
CA ALA A 21 3.93 14.69 -14.82
C ALA A 21 3.03 15.35 -15.89
N ALA A 22 3.53 16.39 -16.56
CA ALA A 22 2.81 17.03 -17.68
C ALA A 22 2.72 16.15 -18.93
N ARG A 23 3.70 15.25 -19.15
CA ARG A 23 3.72 14.34 -20.31
C ARG A 23 3.06 13.00 -20.05
N PHE A 24 3.06 12.57 -18.79
CA PHE A 24 2.55 11.27 -18.37
C PHE A 24 1.63 11.46 -17.18
N PRO A 25 0.35 11.88 -17.44
CA PRO A 25 -0.63 12.00 -16.37
C PRO A 25 -0.87 10.63 -15.71
N ASP A 26 -1.32 10.69 -14.46
CA ASP A 26 -1.66 9.50 -13.69
C ASP A 26 -2.62 8.59 -14.49
N TYR A 27 -2.26 7.33 -14.63
CA TYR A 27 -3.02 6.35 -15.40
C TYR A 27 -4.40 6.06 -14.78
N HIS A 28 -4.49 6.08 -13.47
CA HIS A 28 -5.73 5.92 -12.72
C HIS A 28 -5.88 7.06 -11.70
N PRO A 29 -6.45 8.20 -12.10
CA PRO A 29 -6.60 9.36 -11.21
C PRO A 29 -7.28 9.00 -9.90
N ALA A 30 -6.84 9.64 -8.80
CA ALA A 30 -7.42 9.44 -7.49
C ALA A 30 -8.92 9.80 -7.47
N LEU A 31 -9.70 9.07 -6.66
CA LEU A 31 -11.10 9.44 -6.40
C LEU A 31 -11.16 10.67 -5.49
N THR A 32 -12.14 11.54 -5.72
CA THR A 32 -12.52 12.54 -4.71
C THR A 32 -13.17 11.84 -3.52
N ALA A 33 -13.22 12.48 -2.36
CA ALA A 33 -13.86 11.93 -1.17
C ALA A 33 -15.33 11.53 -1.43
N GLN A 34 -16.07 12.40 -2.10
CA GLN A 34 -17.46 12.12 -2.45
C GLN A 34 -17.58 10.93 -3.42
N ALA A 35 -16.75 10.89 -4.47
CA ALA A 35 -16.76 9.77 -5.42
C ALA A 35 -16.38 8.44 -4.75
N ALA A 36 -15.42 8.46 -3.80
CA ALA A 36 -15.02 7.27 -3.06
C ALA A 36 -16.16 6.72 -2.18
N VAL A 37 -16.90 7.59 -1.51
CA VAL A 37 -18.07 7.18 -0.70
C VAL A 37 -19.19 6.62 -1.60
N VAL A 38 -19.48 7.27 -2.73
CA VAL A 38 -20.47 6.78 -3.69
C VAL A 38 -20.08 5.41 -4.23
N GLU A 39 -18.84 5.24 -4.65
CA GLU A 39 -18.32 3.96 -5.18
C GLU A 39 -18.30 2.88 -4.10
N ALA A 40 -17.88 3.20 -2.88
CA ALA A 40 -17.88 2.26 -1.75
C ALA A 40 -19.28 1.76 -1.40
N ASN A 41 -20.32 2.60 -1.52
CA ASN A 41 -21.72 2.20 -1.28
C ASN A 41 -22.32 1.31 -2.39
N ARG A 42 -21.67 1.16 -3.53
CA ARG A 42 -22.06 0.16 -4.55
C ARG A 42 -21.69 -1.27 -4.13
N CYS A 43 -20.76 -1.42 -3.18
CA CYS A 43 -20.30 -2.73 -2.73
C CYS A 43 -21.41 -3.51 -2.03
N LEU A 44 -21.56 -4.80 -2.37
CA LEU A 44 -22.56 -5.67 -1.77
C LEU A 44 -22.11 -6.25 -0.43
N PHE A 45 -20.88 -5.99 0.00
CA PHE A 45 -20.29 -6.49 1.24
C PHE A 45 -20.46 -8.02 1.40
N CYS A 46 -20.13 -8.78 0.34
CA CYS A 46 -20.30 -10.21 0.29
C CYS A 46 -19.59 -10.92 1.45
N PHE A 47 -20.26 -11.92 2.06
CA PHE A 47 -19.65 -12.72 3.12
C PHE A 47 -18.50 -13.59 2.60
N ASP A 48 -18.74 -14.36 1.53
CA ASP A 48 -17.71 -15.18 0.85
C ASP A 48 -16.99 -14.38 -0.25
N ALA A 49 -16.49 -13.20 0.07
CA ALA A 49 -15.99 -12.22 -0.86
C ALA A 49 -15.00 -12.76 -1.90
N PRO A 50 -15.42 -13.07 -3.15
CA PRO A 50 -14.50 -13.57 -4.17
C PRO A 50 -13.34 -12.63 -4.46
N CYS A 51 -13.56 -11.32 -4.31
CA CYS A 51 -12.52 -10.30 -4.46
C CYS A 51 -11.41 -10.43 -3.40
N ALA A 52 -11.74 -10.78 -2.16
CA ALA A 52 -10.76 -11.03 -1.11
C ALA A 52 -10.02 -12.36 -1.35
N GLN A 53 -10.72 -13.38 -1.85
CA GLN A 53 -10.11 -14.68 -2.22
C GLN A 53 -9.15 -14.54 -3.41
N ALA A 54 -9.50 -13.70 -4.39
CA ALA A 54 -8.66 -13.43 -5.54
C ALA A 54 -7.46 -12.53 -5.23
N CYS A 55 -7.44 -11.87 -4.07
CA CYS A 55 -6.32 -11.03 -3.64
C CYS A 55 -5.17 -11.90 -3.15
N PRO A 56 -3.95 -11.82 -3.75
CA PRO A 56 -2.82 -12.65 -3.34
C PRO A 56 -2.36 -12.45 -1.89
N THR A 57 -2.61 -11.27 -1.32
CA THR A 57 -2.32 -10.95 0.09
C THR A 57 -3.54 -11.06 1.00
N HIS A 58 -4.67 -11.49 0.46
CA HIS A 58 -5.93 -11.69 1.20
C HIS A 58 -6.40 -10.46 1.98
N ILE A 59 -6.26 -9.26 1.37
CA ILE A 59 -6.85 -8.05 1.94
C ILE A 59 -8.35 -8.26 2.09
N ASP A 60 -8.89 -7.98 3.27
CA ASP A 60 -10.35 -8.01 3.51
C ASP A 60 -11.01 -6.83 2.77
N VAL A 61 -11.29 -7.06 1.47
CA VAL A 61 -11.81 -6.05 0.55
C VAL A 61 -13.15 -5.49 1.02
N PRO A 62 -14.18 -6.29 1.36
CA PRO A 62 -15.44 -5.75 1.86
C PRO A 62 -15.26 -4.89 3.11
N ARG A 63 -14.37 -5.29 4.01
CA ARG A 63 -14.15 -4.61 5.29
C ARG A 63 -13.53 -3.23 5.10
N PHE A 64 -12.49 -3.09 4.26
CA PHE A 64 -11.90 -1.78 4.04
C PHE A 64 -12.83 -0.84 3.26
N ILE A 65 -13.59 -1.38 2.28
CA ILE A 65 -14.58 -0.61 1.52
C ILE A 65 -15.73 -0.14 2.45
N LYS A 66 -16.23 -1.01 3.34
CA LYS A 66 -17.24 -0.64 4.32
C LYS A 66 -16.80 0.53 5.20
N LYS A 67 -15.53 0.55 5.56
CA LYS A 67 -14.95 1.63 6.36
C LYS A 67 -14.84 2.95 5.57
N ILE A 68 -14.56 2.89 4.25
CA ILE A 68 -14.64 4.07 3.39
C ILE A 68 -16.09 4.58 3.35
N ALA A 69 -17.07 3.70 3.12
CA ALA A 69 -18.49 4.06 3.08
C ALA A 69 -18.98 4.73 4.37
N SER A 70 -18.38 4.41 5.51
CA SER A 70 -18.65 5.03 6.84
C SER A 70 -17.64 6.12 7.22
N GLU A 71 -16.84 6.61 6.28
CA GLU A 71 -15.82 7.67 6.48
C GLU A 71 -14.73 7.34 7.52
N ASN A 72 -14.61 6.08 7.92
CA ASN A 72 -13.53 5.62 8.80
C ASN A 72 -12.27 5.29 8.00
N LEU A 73 -11.58 6.33 7.50
CA LEU A 73 -10.42 6.16 6.62
C LEU A 73 -9.22 5.55 7.34
N ALA A 74 -8.98 5.91 8.60
CA ALA A 74 -7.91 5.31 9.40
C ALA A 74 -8.13 3.80 9.59
N GLY A 75 -9.35 3.39 9.89
CA GLY A 75 -9.72 1.98 9.99
C GLY A 75 -9.64 1.24 8.64
N SER A 76 -9.95 1.92 7.53
CA SER A 76 -9.80 1.39 6.17
C SER A 76 -8.34 1.09 5.85
N ALA A 77 -7.47 2.08 6.01
CA ALA A 77 -6.03 1.94 5.81
C ALA A 77 -5.41 0.84 6.69
N ARG A 78 -5.82 0.78 7.98
CA ARG A 78 -5.41 -0.29 8.89
C ARG A 78 -5.74 -1.68 8.34
N THR A 79 -6.96 -1.87 7.80
CA THR A 79 -7.38 -3.17 7.23
C THR A 79 -6.50 -3.58 6.04
N ILE A 80 -6.09 -2.61 5.22
CA ILE A 80 -5.19 -2.84 4.09
C ILE A 80 -3.79 -3.20 4.59
N LEU A 81 -3.23 -2.37 5.48
CA LEU A 81 -1.86 -2.49 5.98
C LEU A 81 -1.64 -3.73 6.85
N GLU A 82 -2.67 -4.24 7.52
CA GLU A 82 -2.62 -5.51 8.25
C GLU A 82 -2.32 -6.71 7.34
N ALA A 83 -2.77 -6.67 6.09
CA ALA A 83 -2.59 -7.74 5.11
C ALA A 83 -1.49 -7.45 4.07
N ASN A 84 -1.24 -6.18 3.77
CA ASN A 84 -0.25 -5.76 2.79
C ASN A 84 0.34 -4.41 3.15
N ILE A 85 1.57 -4.43 3.66
CA ILE A 85 2.29 -3.21 4.06
C ILE A 85 2.59 -2.26 2.88
N LEU A 86 2.64 -2.78 1.66
CA LEU A 86 2.83 -2.03 0.41
C LEU A 86 1.48 -1.70 -0.25
N GLY A 87 0.49 -1.30 0.54
CA GLY A 87 -0.89 -1.05 0.11
C GLY A 87 -1.03 0.06 -0.93
N ALA A 88 -0.20 1.10 -0.88
CA ALA A 88 -0.23 2.20 -1.82
C ALA A 88 0.39 1.83 -3.18
N SER A 89 1.54 1.14 -3.19
CA SER A 89 2.12 0.57 -4.41
C SER A 89 1.19 -0.45 -5.05
N CYS A 90 0.60 -1.35 -4.22
CA CYS A 90 -0.35 -2.35 -4.67
C CYS A 90 -1.55 -1.71 -5.37
N SER A 91 -2.15 -0.68 -4.78
CA SER A 91 -3.33 0.01 -5.33
C SER A 91 -3.10 0.65 -6.70
N ARG A 92 -1.85 0.92 -7.05
CA ARG A 92 -1.45 1.57 -8.32
C ARG A 92 -0.93 0.59 -9.37
N ALA A 93 -0.29 -0.49 -8.94
CA ALA A 93 0.44 -1.40 -9.83
C ALA A 93 -0.23 -2.76 -10.03
N CYS A 94 -1.12 -3.17 -9.12
CA CYS A 94 -1.77 -4.47 -9.17
C CYS A 94 -2.69 -4.59 -10.40
N PRO A 95 -2.70 -5.71 -11.12
CA PRO A 95 -3.62 -5.97 -12.22
C PRO A 95 -5.01 -6.37 -11.67
N VAL A 96 -5.72 -5.40 -11.12
CA VAL A 96 -6.99 -5.60 -10.40
C VAL A 96 -8.09 -6.21 -11.26
N ASP A 97 -8.07 -5.96 -12.56
CA ASP A 97 -9.00 -6.45 -13.57
C ASP A 97 -8.99 -7.98 -13.73
N VAL A 98 -7.87 -8.64 -13.45
CA VAL A 98 -7.75 -10.11 -13.44
C VAL A 98 -7.69 -10.70 -12.03
N LEU A 99 -7.73 -9.86 -11.00
CA LEU A 99 -7.72 -10.26 -9.59
C LEU A 99 -9.01 -9.81 -8.89
N CYS A 100 -8.93 -8.89 -7.94
CA CYS A 100 -10.05 -8.53 -7.08
C CYS A 100 -11.23 -7.91 -7.82
N GLU A 101 -11.01 -7.00 -8.77
CA GLU A 101 -12.08 -6.41 -9.58
C GLU A 101 -12.66 -7.43 -10.56
N GLY A 102 -11.79 -8.23 -11.22
CA GLY A 102 -12.22 -9.31 -12.10
C GLY A 102 -13.08 -10.37 -11.40
N ALA A 103 -12.84 -10.62 -10.12
CA ALA A 103 -13.62 -11.54 -9.30
C ALA A 103 -14.88 -10.91 -8.68
N CYS A 104 -15.15 -9.62 -8.92
CA CYS A 104 -16.27 -8.94 -8.31
C CYS A 104 -17.62 -9.57 -8.71
N VAL A 105 -18.47 -9.83 -7.72
CA VAL A 105 -19.81 -10.44 -7.92
C VAL A 105 -20.69 -9.61 -8.85
N LEU A 106 -20.48 -8.31 -8.95
CA LEU A 106 -21.27 -7.43 -9.83
C LEU A 106 -21.18 -7.82 -11.30
N HIS A 107 -20.09 -8.48 -11.74
CA HIS A 107 -20.03 -9.04 -13.10
C HIS A 107 -21.16 -10.03 -13.41
N ARG A 108 -21.60 -10.82 -12.42
CA ARG A 108 -22.71 -11.78 -12.58
C ARG A 108 -24.05 -11.09 -12.85
N TYR A 109 -24.15 -9.80 -12.54
CA TYR A 109 -25.33 -8.98 -12.77
C TYR A 109 -25.19 -8.06 -13.97
N ASN A 110 -24.20 -8.28 -14.84
CA ASN A 110 -23.85 -7.40 -15.96
C ASN A 110 -23.66 -5.93 -15.55
N LYS A 111 -23.09 -5.72 -14.34
CA LYS A 111 -22.76 -4.39 -13.82
C LYS A 111 -21.25 -4.22 -13.76
N GLN A 112 -20.82 -2.96 -13.86
CA GLN A 112 -19.42 -2.61 -13.64
C GLN A 112 -18.96 -3.09 -12.24
N PRO A 113 -17.79 -3.72 -12.12
CA PRO A 113 -17.24 -4.10 -10.84
C PRO A 113 -17.00 -2.87 -9.97
N ILE A 114 -16.76 -3.11 -8.69
CA ILE A 114 -16.28 -2.05 -7.79
C ILE A 114 -14.85 -1.69 -8.18
N GLU A 115 -14.54 -0.40 -8.25
CA GLU A 115 -13.18 0.11 -8.50
C GLU A 115 -12.30 -0.07 -7.25
N ILE A 116 -11.98 -1.32 -6.92
CA ILE A 116 -11.34 -1.73 -5.66
C ILE A 116 -9.95 -1.11 -5.55
N GLY A 117 -9.16 -1.12 -6.63
CA GLY A 117 -7.84 -0.51 -6.66
C GLY A 117 -7.87 0.98 -6.37
N ARG A 118 -8.82 1.71 -6.97
CA ARG A 118 -8.99 3.15 -6.74
C ARG A 118 -9.47 3.48 -5.32
N LEU A 119 -10.35 2.66 -4.76
CA LEU A 119 -10.78 2.78 -3.35
C LEU A 119 -9.62 2.48 -2.39
N GLN A 120 -8.81 1.46 -2.67
CA GLN A 120 -7.61 1.16 -1.90
C GLN A 120 -6.63 2.33 -1.95
N ARG A 121 -6.38 2.89 -3.15
CA ARG A 121 -5.57 4.08 -3.31
C ARG A 121 -6.09 5.25 -2.49
N PHE A 122 -7.39 5.53 -2.57
CA PHE A 122 -8.02 6.60 -1.80
C PHE A 122 -7.76 6.46 -0.29
N ALA A 123 -7.91 5.25 0.27
CA ALA A 123 -7.65 4.99 1.67
C ALA A 123 -6.16 5.18 2.03
N MET A 124 -5.25 4.72 1.18
CA MET A 124 -3.81 4.83 1.42
C MET A 124 -3.30 6.27 1.25
N ASP A 125 -3.80 7.01 0.26
CA ASP A 125 -3.47 8.43 0.07
C ASP A 125 -3.94 9.27 1.27
N ALA A 126 -5.14 9.01 1.80
CA ALA A 126 -5.64 9.65 3.02
C ALA A 126 -4.79 9.30 4.25
N PHE A 127 -4.35 8.04 4.38
CA PHE A 127 -3.46 7.62 5.46
C PHE A 127 -2.11 8.35 5.39
N HIS A 128 -1.49 8.39 4.23
CA HIS A 128 -0.22 9.09 4.03
C HIS A 128 -0.35 10.61 4.29
N ALA A 129 -1.44 11.22 3.84
CA ALA A 129 -1.69 12.64 4.06
C ALA A 129 -1.90 12.98 5.55
N SER A 130 -2.36 12.02 6.35
CA SER A 130 -2.57 12.23 7.79
C SER A 130 -1.28 12.29 8.61
N GLY A 131 -0.15 11.78 8.06
CA GLY A 131 1.10 11.63 8.79
C GLY A 131 1.03 10.64 9.96
N ALA A 132 -0.04 9.81 10.03
CA ALA A 132 -0.20 8.84 11.10
C ALA A 132 0.88 7.75 11.04
N PRO A 133 1.36 7.25 12.18
CA PRO A 133 2.26 6.11 12.23
C PRO A 133 1.56 4.83 11.73
N LEU A 134 2.35 3.80 11.43
CA LEU A 134 1.79 2.49 11.12
C LEU A 134 0.80 2.04 12.20
N PRO A 135 -0.36 1.45 11.82
CA PRO A 135 -1.44 1.12 12.75
C PRO A 135 -1.18 -0.13 13.60
N PHE A 136 0.07 -0.49 13.78
CA PHE A 136 0.52 -1.61 14.62
C PHE A 136 1.88 -1.30 15.23
N ASP A 137 2.06 -1.73 16.47
CA ASP A 137 3.31 -1.56 17.20
C ASP A 137 4.35 -2.61 16.78
N PRO A 138 5.64 -2.28 16.88
CA PRO A 138 6.70 -3.28 16.81
C PRO A 138 6.51 -4.33 17.91
N GLY A 139 6.83 -5.58 17.62
CA GLY A 139 6.87 -6.63 18.64
C GLY A 139 7.95 -6.38 19.70
N VAL A 140 7.81 -7.06 20.84
CA VAL A 140 8.82 -6.99 21.90
C VAL A 140 10.17 -7.47 21.35
N PRO A 141 11.26 -6.68 21.50
CA PRO A 141 12.56 -7.04 20.96
C PRO A 141 13.05 -8.40 21.44
N THR A 142 13.32 -9.30 20.50
CA THR A 142 13.82 -10.67 20.80
C THR A 142 15.33 -10.75 20.91
N GLY A 143 16.07 -9.67 20.59
CA GLY A 143 17.52 -9.67 20.45
C GLY A 143 18.04 -10.35 19.17
N LYS A 144 17.16 -10.92 18.35
CA LYS A 144 17.52 -11.58 17.10
C LYS A 144 17.58 -10.58 15.95
N SER A 145 18.41 -10.89 14.95
CA SER A 145 18.58 -10.09 13.74
C SER A 145 18.61 -10.99 12.52
N VAL A 146 18.00 -10.54 11.42
CA VAL A 146 17.93 -11.23 10.13
C VAL A 146 18.46 -10.31 9.04
N ALA A 147 19.35 -10.85 8.20
CA ALA A 147 19.82 -10.17 6.99
C ALA A 147 18.91 -10.52 5.82
N LEU A 148 18.41 -9.49 5.10
CA LEU A 148 17.61 -9.63 3.91
C LEU A 148 18.43 -9.14 2.70
N ILE A 149 18.61 -9.99 1.71
CA ILE A 149 19.40 -9.67 0.52
C ILE A 149 18.47 -9.17 -0.58
N GLY A 150 18.65 -7.91 -0.95
CA GLY A 150 17.76 -7.12 -1.80
C GLY A 150 16.70 -6.38 -0.98
N ALA A 151 16.39 -5.15 -1.37
CA ALA A 151 15.36 -4.31 -0.73
C ALA A 151 14.13 -4.14 -1.63
N GLY A 152 13.75 -5.21 -2.34
CA GLY A 152 12.53 -5.24 -3.15
C GLY A 152 11.27 -5.54 -2.31
N PRO A 153 10.08 -5.56 -2.94
CA PRO A 153 8.79 -5.72 -2.25
C PRO A 153 8.73 -6.94 -1.33
N ALA A 154 9.31 -8.08 -1.73
CA ALA A 154 9.33 -9.29 -0.92
C ALA A 154 10.10 -9.11 0.39
N SER A 155 11.30 -8.51 0.32
CA SER A 155 12.11 -8.22 1.51
C SER A 155 11.48 -7.15 2.39
N LEU A 156 10.84 -6.14 1.80
CA LEU A 156 10.13 -5.10 2.56
C LEU A 156 8.94 -5.69 3.33
N ALA A 157 8.15 -6.55 2.69
CA ALA A 157 7.07 -7.27 3.36
C ALA A 157 7.60 -8.18 4.48
N CYS A 158 8.68 -8.90 4.23
CA CYS A 158 9.35 -9.72 5.24
C CYS A 158 9.87 -8.87 6.42
N ALA A 159 10.47 -7.71 6.15
CA ALA A 159 10.96 -6.79 7.18
C ALA A 159 9.80 -6.28 8.07
N ALA A 160 8.65 -5.98 7.50
CA ALA A 160 7.46 -5.58 8.25
C ALA A 160 6.99 -6.70 9.22
N GLU A 161 6.94 -7.94 8.75
CA GLU A 161 6.55 -9.08 9.60
C GLU A 161 7.61 -9.38 10.68
N LEU A 162 8.88 -9.28 10.34
CA LEU A 162 9.97 -9.43 11.33
C LEU A 162 9.88 -8.35 12.41
N ARG A 163 9.57 -7.10 12.03
CA ARG A 163 9.34 -6.00 12.98
C ARG A 163 8.18 -6.30 13.93
N ARG A 164 7.05 -6.81 13.41
CA ARG A 164 5.91 -7.26 14.23
C ARG A 164 6.28 -8.38 15.20
N ALA A 165 7.20 -9.25 14.79
CA ALA A 165 7.72 -10.33 15.61
C ALA A 165 8.83 -9.89 16.60
N GLY A 166 9.18 -8.60 16.66
CA GLY A 166 10.26 -8.09 17.49
C GLY A 166 11.68 -8.51 17.05
N ILE A 167 11.84 -8.84 15.79
CA ILE A 167 13.10 -9.25 15.17
C ILE A 167 13.64 -8.09 14.34
N ARG A 168 14.90 -7.74 14.52
CA ARG A 168 15.56 -6.71 13.73
C ARG A 168 15.82 -7.23 12.31
N ALA A 169 15.34 -6.51 11.30
CA ALA A 169 15.67 -6.74 9.89
C ALA A 169 16.79 -5.78 9.46
N VAL A 170 17.75 -6.28 8.70
CA VAL A 170 18.78 -5.47 8.03
C VAL A 170 18.75 -5.82 6.56
N LEU A 171 18.41 -4.82 5.72
CA LEU A 171 18.31 -5.01 4.28
C LEU A 171 19.63 -4.58 3.62
N TYR A 172 20.13 -5.42 2.72
CA TYR A 172 21.32 -5.15 1.90
C TYR A 172 20.90 -5.09 0.44
N ASP A 173 21.12 -3.97 -0.22
CA ASP A 173 20.84 -3.81 -1.65
C ASP A 173 22.07 -3.27 -2.38
N ALA A 174 22.24 -3.69 -3.62
CA ALA A 174 23.31 -3.21 -4.48
C ALA A 174 23.01 -1.84 -5.11
N ARG A 175 21.75 -1.41 -5.08
CA ARG A 175 21.28 -0.14 -5.64
C ARG A 175 21.18 0.93 -4.54
N PRO A 176 21.33 2.22 -4.90
CA PRO A 176 21.33 3.30 -3.93
C PRO A 176 19.95 3.53 -3.26
N LEU A 177 18.84 3.19 -3.93
CA LEU A 177 17.50 3.31 -3.39
C LEU A 177 16.86 1.94 -3.17
N PRO A 178 16.16 1.73 -2.07
CA PRO A 178 15.36 0.52 -1.87
C PRO A 178 14.08 0.53 -2.72
N GLY A 179 13.34 -0.60 -2.72
CA GLY A 179 12.06 -0.73 -3.39
C GLY A 179 12.10 -1.67 -4.61
N GLY A 180 13.28 -2.03 -5.11
CA GLY A 180 13.42 -2.97 -6.21
C GLY A 180 12.59 -2.54 -7.43
N LEU A 181 11.68 -3.40 -7.92
CA LEU A 181 10.84 -3.09 -9.08
C LEU A 181 9.88 -1.91 -8.86
N ASN A 182 9.41 -1.67 -7.64
CA ASN A 182 8.55 -0.53 -7.35
C ASN A 182 9.28 0.80 -7.62
N THR A 183 10.57 0.84 -7.31
CA THR A 183 11.40 2.05 -7.46
C THR A 183 12.03 2.16 -8.86
N TYR A 184 12.39 1.04 -9.48
CA TYR A 184 13.22 1.04 -10.68
C TYR A 184 12.55 0.46 -11.92
N GLY A 185 11.44 -0.23 -11.80
CA GLY A 185 10.85 -0.99 -12.89
C GLY A 185 9.43 -0.62 -13.28
N ILE A 186 8.62 -0.11 -12.35
CA ILE A 186 7.26 0.33 -12.66
C ILE A 186 7.30 1.74 -13.24
N ALA A 187 6.54 1.95 -14.32
CA ALA A 187 6.47 3.25 -14.97
C ALA A 187 5.90 4.32 -14.01
N GLU A 188 6.48 5.51 -14.01
CA GLU A 188 6.17 6.57 -13.06
C GLU A 188 4.72 7.07 -13.14
N TYR A 189 4.10 6.99 -14.32
CA TYR A 189 2.67 7.30 -14.49
C TYR A 189 1.73 6.29 -13.81
N LYS A 190 2.24 5.11 -13.40
CA LYS A 190 1.51 4.12 -12.61
C LYS A 190 1.87 4.23 -11.14
N LEU A 191 3.15 4.25 -10.82
CA LEU A 191 3.66 4.32 -9.46
C LEU A 191 4.78 5.37 -9.39
N PRO A 192 4.47 6.58 -8.92
CA PRO A 192 5.47 7.60 -8.72
C PRO A 192 6.56 7.13 -7.76
N LEU A 193 7.82 7.46 -8.06
CA LEU A 193 8.97 7.14 -7.21
C LEU A 193 8.76 7.59 -5.76
N ALA A 194 8.20 8.79 -5.58
CA ALA A 194 7.91 9.34 -4.26
C ALA A 194 6.97 8.45 -3.43
N GLU A 195 5.99 7.79 -4.06
CA GLU A 195 5.07 6.89 -3.37
C GLU A 195 5.77 5.60 -2.93
N SER A 196 6.62 5.03 -3.79
CA SER A 196 7.42 3.86 -3.43
C SER A 196 8.32 4.15 -2.23
N LEU A 197 9.04 5.27 -2.25
CA LEU A 197 9.94 5.65 -1.17
C LEU A 197 9.20 5.99 0.12
N ARG A 198 8.02 6.62 0.03
CA ARG A 198 7.18 6.94 1.20
C ARG A 198 6.74 5.68 1.95
N GLU A 199 6.32 4.63 1.24
CA GLU A 199 5.97 3.35 1.87
C GLU A 199 7.16 2.71 2.58
N ILE A 200 8.35 2.84 2.01
CA ILE A 200 9.56 2.26 2.59
C ILE A 200 9.99 3.04 3.85
N ASP A 201 9.85 4.35 3.83
CA ASP A 201 10.23 5.23 4.96
C ASP A 201 9.36 4.97 6.22
N MET A 202 8.18 4.40 6.05
CA MET A 202 7.31 4.01 7.17
C MET A 202 7.76 2.71 7.87
N LEU A 203 8.59 1.88 7.21
CA LEU A 203 9.02 0.57 7.71
C LEU A 203 10.19 0.67 8.67
#